data_0b596413f87c4fcb953f03d71d6cfabc
#
_entry.id   0b596413f87c4fcb953f03d71d6cfabc
#
_cell.length_a   1.000
_cell.length_b   1.000
_cell.length_c   1.000
_cell.angle_alpha   90.00
_cell.angle_beta   90.00
_cell.angle_gamma   90.00
#
_symmetry.space_group_name_H-M   'P 1'
#
loop_
_entity.id
_entity.type
_entity.pdbx_description
1 polymer ?
#
loop_
_entity_poly.entity_id
_entity_poly.type
_entity_poly.pdbx_seq_one_letter_code
_entity_poly.pdbx_strand_id
1 'polypeptide(L)'
;PTSGGGGAAASFNPAISMILSGAYINTSQDPADYRISGFARTPDAEIGPGSRSFSLGETELTFSASIDPYFRGAATLAVTPENEVEVEEAFVETTALGQGLTLKGGRFFSNIGYLNPQHAHVWDFVDAPLAYQAIFGGQYGNDGLQMKWVAPLEQYLELSAEVGRGASFPGSESGKNGNGMYSLGAHTGGDIGESNSWRAGISYLGTKASGQELLMGDATGSEFANAFTGKSRIWVADAVWKWAPNGNASRTNFKLQGEYMRAERDGELVYDAAGAALPGAYSDAQSGWYLQGIYQFMPRWRIGARTERLDPGTPVFEGGTELVANTGYRPTKTSLLLEYAPSEFSRIRLQYARDRAREGQPDNRIWLQYQMSLGAHGAHGF
;
A
#
# COMPACT_ATOMS: atom_id res chain seq x y z
N PRO A 1 39.40 20.51 38.16
CA PRO A 1 38.04 20.12 37.83
C PRO A 1 37.71 20.60 36.44
N THR A 2 37.77 19.72 35.50
CA THR A 2 37.49 19.96 34.09
C THR A 2 36.08 19.50 33.81
N SER A 3 35.17 20.42 33.55
CA SER A 3 33.86 20.16 33.03
C SER A 3 33.99 19.71 31.58
N GLY A 4 33.76 18.43 31.33
CA GLY A 4 33.78 17.87 30.00
C GLY A 4 32.58 18.36 29.20
N GLY A 5 32.82 19.02 28.08
CA GLY A 5 31.83 19.30 27.06
C GLY A 5 31.43 17.99 26.32
N GLY A 6 30.28 17.45 26.68
CA GLY A 6 29.68 16.25 26.08
C GLY A 6 28.35 16.50 25.42
N GLY A 7 28.06 17.75 24.94
CA GLY A 7 26.72 18.08 24.46
C GLY A 7 26.50 18.18 22.95
N ALA A 8 27.57 18.25 22.14
CA ALA A 8 27.42 18.51 20.70
C ALA A 8 27.50 17.27 19.79
N ALA A 9 28.06 16.16 20.26
CA ALA A 9 28.20 14.95 19.44
C ALA A 9 26.95 14.05 19.41
N ALA A 10 26.01 14.23 20.35
CA ALA A 10 24.79 13.44 20.41
C ALA A 10 23.66 13.96 19.49
N SER A 11 23.75 15.20 19.01
CA SER A 11 22.69 15.82 18.18
C SER A 11 22.71 15.40 16.71
N PHE A 12 23.77 14.74 16.25
CA PHE A 12 23.90 14.25 14.86
C PHE A 12 23.85 12.71 14.72
N ASN A 13 23.60 11.97 15.80
CA ASN A 13 23.40 10.52 15.68
C ASN A 13 21.98 10.26 15.21
N PRO A 14 21.77 9.66 14.02
CA PRO A 14 20.45 9.28 13.58
C PRO A 14 19.87 8.22 14.51
N ALA A 15 18.58 8.29 14.77
CA ALA A 15 17.85 7.17 15.34
C ALA A 15 17.82 6.05 14.31
N ILE A 16 18.18 4.85 14.74
CA ILE A 16 18.20 3.66 13.90
C ILE A 16 17.14 2.71 14.44
N SER A 17 16.26 2.23 13.56
CA SER A 17 15.33 1.16 13.85
C SER A 17 15.44 0.06 12.81
N MET A 18 15.16 -1.18 13.21
CA MET A 18 15.14 -2.33 12.34
C MET A 18 13.88 -3.14 12.60
N ILE A 19 13.17 -3.48 11.54
CA ILE A 19 12.09 -4.46 11.56
C ILE A 19 12.62 -5.74 10.96
N LEU A 20 12.57 -6.84 11.73
CA LEU A 20 12.87 -8.17 11.25
C LEU A 20 11.57 -8.96 11.15
N SER A 21 11.34 -9.54 9.99
CA SER A 21 10.16 -10.35 9.72
C SER A 21 10.57 -11.69 9.12
N GLY A 22 9.94 -12.76 9.56
CA GLY A 22 10.09 -14.09 8.98
C GLY A 22 8.74 -14.80 8.96
N ALA A 23 8.49 -15.56 7.92
CA ALA A 23 7.23 -16.27 7.75
C ALA A 23 7.44 -17.71 7.28
N TYR A 24 6.52 -18.58 7.68
CA TYR A 24 6.27 -19.86 7.02
C TYR A 24 4.97 -19.72 6.22
N ILE A 25 5.03 -20.01 4.93
CA ILE A 25 3.93 -19.82 3.99
C ILE A 25 3.56 -21.17 3.37
N ASN A 26 2.26 -21.50 3.45
CA ASN A 26 1.70 -22.68 2.78
C ASN A 26 0.55 -22.23 1.87
N THR A 27 0.59 -22.65 0.62
CA THR A 27 -0.43 -22.35 -0.39
C THR A 27 -0.87 -23.63 -1.09
N SER A 28 -2.14 -23.76 -1.40
CA SER A 28 -2.67 -24.92 -2.15
C SER A 28 -2.40 -24.83 -3.65
N GLN A 29 -2.16 -23.62 -4.18
CA GLN A 29 -1.82 -23.35 -5.56
C GLN A 29 -0.38 -22.86 -5.70
N ASP A 30 0.24 -22.98 -6.86
CA ASP A 30 1.58 -22.46 -7.10
C ASP A 30 1.60 -20.92 -7.05
N PRO A 31 2.44 -20.30 -6.20
CA PRO A 31 2.57 -18.85 -6.15
C PRO A 31 3.12 -18.26 -7.45
N ALA A 32 3.96 -18.96 -8.18
CA ALA A 32 4.54 -18.48 -9.45
C ALA A 32 3.48 -18.19 -10.53
N ASP A 33 2.34 -18.90 -10.46
CA ASP A 33 1.21 -18.69 -11.38
C ASP A 33 0.23 -17.62 -10.87
N TYR A 34 0.58 -16.85 -9.83
CA TYR A 34 -0.38 -15.93 -9.24
C TYR A 34 -0.70 -14.76 -10.16
N ARG A 35 -1.98 -14.54 -10.36
CA ARG A 35 -2.55 -13.41 -11.07
C ARG A 35 -3.94 -13.09 -10.51
N ILE A 36 -4.43 -11.92 -10.81
CA ILE A 36 -5.79 -11.50 -10.45
C ILE A 36 -6.61 -11.45 -11.74
N SER A 37 -7.57 -12.37 -11.89
CA SER A 37 -8.37 -12.50 -13.12
C SER A 37 -9.08 -11.21 -13.49
N GLY A 38 -8.89 -10.76 -14.74
CA GLY A 38 -9.46 -9.54 -15.29
C GLY A 38 -8.71 -8.25 -14.94
N PHE A 39 -7.54 -8.35 -14.28
CA PHE A 39 -6.68 -7.21 -13.96
C PHE A 39 -5.33 -7.34 -14.64
N ALA A 40 -4.85 -6.23 -15.20
CA ALA A 40 -3.51 -6.14 -15.75
C ALA A 40 -2.47 -6.03 -14.64
N ARG A 41 -1.27 -6.57 -14.90
CA ARG A 41 -0.09 -6.42 -14.03
C ARG A 41 1.15 -6.11 -14.84
N THR A 42 2.16 -5.54 -14.24
CA THR A 42 3.50 -5.46 -14.84
C THR A 42 4.22 -6.80 -14.72
N PRO A 43 5.20 -7.09 -15.57
CA PRO A 43 5.97 -8.36 -15.49
C PRO A 43 6.67 -8.55 -14.14
N ASP A 44 7.11 -7.46 -13.52
CA ASP A 44 7.82 -7.36 -12.25
C ASP A 44 6.92 -7.14 -11.03
N ALA A 45 5.59 -7.27 -11.19
CA ALA A 45 4.65 -7.02 -10.10
C ALA A 45 4.80 -8.02 -8.95
N GLU A 46 5.14 -7.55 -7.77
CA GLU A 46 5.26 -8.33 -6.54
C GLU A 46 3.90 -8.51 -5.85
N ILE A 47 3.00 -9.22 -6.51
CA ILE A 47 1.67 -9.53 -5.99
C ILE A 47 1.56 -10.99 -5.56
N GLY A 48 0.62 -11.28 -4.68
CA GLY A 48 0.34 -12.66 -4.27
C GLY A 48 0.86 -13.00 -2.87
N PRO A 49 1.01 -14.31 -2.57
CA PRO A 49 1.30 -14.78 -1.23
C PRO A 49 2.78 -14.76 -0.83
N GLY A 50 3.69 -14.53 -1.77
CA GLY A 50 5.13 -14.80 -1.60
C GLY A 50 5.50 -16.27 -1.78
N SER A 51 6.76 -16.60 -1.60
CA SER A 51 7.32 -17.95 -1.78
C SER A 51 6.84 -18.92 -0.71
N ARG A 52 6.62 -20.19 -1.09
CA ARG A 52 6.26 -21.28 -0.17
C ARG A 52 7.39 -21.58 0.83
N SER A 53 7.03 -22.16 1.99
CA SER A 53 7.94 -22.57 3.06
C SER A 53 8.48 -21.39 3.86
N PHE A 54 9.68 -21.50 4.40
CA PHE A 54 10.30 -20.44 5.20
C PHE A 54 10.85 -19.35 4.30
N SER A 55 10.48 -18.11 4.61
CA SER A 55 10.94 -16.91 3.91
C SER A 55 11.27 -15.84 4.94
N LEU A 56 12.33 -15.09 4.70
CA LEU A 56 12.42 -13.77 5.29
C LEU A 56 11.25 -12.96 4.73
N GLY A 57 10.43 -12.42 5.60
CA GLY A 57 9.55 -11.33 5.21
C GLY A 57 10.39 -10.09 4.94
N GLU A 58 9.75 -9.06 4.53
CA GLU A 58 10.39 -7.77 4.35
C GLU A 58 11.08 -7.32 5.65
N THR A 59 12.36 -7.04 5.56
CA THR A 59 13.19 -6.58 6.68
C THR A 59 13.60 -5.15 6.41
N GLU A 60 13.18 -4.23 7.26
CA GLU A 60 13.39 -2.80 7.06
C GLU A 60 14.46 -2.25 8.00
N LEU A 61 15.30 -1.36 7.48
CA LEU A 61 16.27 -0.59 8.25
C LEU A 61 16.00 0.90 8.02
N THR A 62 15.54 1.58 9.07
CA THR A 62 15.20 3.00 9.01
C THR A 62 16.21 3.85 9.77
N PHE A 63 16.68 4.90 9.13
CA PHE A 63 17.48 5.97 9.69
C PHE A 63 16.65 7.25 9.73
N SER A 64 16.59 7.93 10.85
CA SER A 64 15.92 9.22 10.95
C SER A 64 16.66 10.19 11.84
N ALA A 65 16.70 11.46 11.44
CA ALA A 65 17.35 12.52 12.22
C ALA A 65 16.68 13.87 11.96
N SER A 66 16.70 14.72 12.98
CA SER A 66 16.53 16.17 12.77
C SER A 66 17.81 16.71 12.15
N ILE A 67 17.69 17.34 10.99
CA ILE A 67 18.84 17.96 10.28
C ILE A 67 19.17 19.28 10.98
N ASP A 68 18.14 20.05 11.27
CA ASP A 68 18.18 21.32 11.98
C ASP A 68 16.80 21.60 12.60
N PRO A 69 16.53 22.78 13.22
CA PRO A 69 15.22 23.10 13.77
C PRO A 69 14.08 23.15 12.75
N TYR A 70 14.38 23.22 11.44
CA TYR A 70 13.40 23.42 10.37
C TYR A 70 13.14 22.15 9.57
N PHE A 71 14.08 21.19 9.58
CA PHE A 71 14.02 20.00 8.73
C PHE A 71 14.35 18.73 9.50
N ARG A 72 13.66 17.67 9.17
CA ARG A 72 14.04 16.29 9.50
C ARG A 72 14.18 15.46 8.24
N GLY A 73 15.02 14.43 8.27
CA GLY A 73 15.18 13.46 7.22
C GLY A 73 14.91 12.05 7.71
N ALA A 74 14.46 11.19 6.81
CA ALA A 74 14.36 9.76 7.05
C ALA A 74 14.73 8.99 5.77
N ALA A 75 15.31 7.79 5.96
CA ALA A 75 15.56 6.83 4.90
C ALA A 75 15.23 5.44 5.41
N THR A 76 14.41 4.70 4.67
CA THR A 76 14.04 3.30 4.93
C THR A 76 14.52 2.43 3.79
N LEU A 77 15.36 1.46 4.13
CA LEU A 77 15.87 0.44 3.23
C LEU A 77 15.16 -0.88 3.56
N ALA A 78 14.57 -1.51 2.58
CA ALA A 78 13.99 -2.84 2.69
C ALA A 78 14.94 -3.88 2.10
N VAL A 79 15.07 -5.02 2.75
CA VAL A 79 15.65 -6.24 2.18
C VAL A 79 14.49 -7.16 1.84
N THR A 80 14.31 -7.41 0.54
CA THR A 80 13.21 -8.25 0.05
C THR A 80 13.50 -9.74 0.26
N PRO A 81 12.49 -10.61 0.19
CA PRO A 81 12.69 -12.08 0.23
C PRO A 81 13.62 -12.60 -0.87
N GLU A 82 13.78 -11.87 -1.98
CA GLU A 82 14.64 -12.19 -3.13
C GLU A 82 16.11 -11.79 -2.89
N ASN A 83 16.44 -11.25 -1.69
CA ASN A 83 17.74 -10.70 -1.28
C ASN A 83 18.15 -9.43 -2.04
N GLU A 84 17.21 -8.68 -2.52
CA GLU A 84 17.42 -7.35 -3.09
C GLU A 84 17.32 -6.28 -2.00
N VAL A 85 18.01 -5.17 -2.19
CA VAL A 85 17.94 -4.01 -1.28
C VAL A 85 17.26 -2.88 -2.02
N GLU A 86 16.15 -2.45 -1.49
CA GLU A 86 15.34 -1.39 -2.06
C GLU A 86 15.29 -0.17 -1.13
N VAL A 87 15.16 1.01 -1.72
CA VAL A 87 14.88 2.24 -0.99
C VAL A 87 13.38 2.47 -1.03
N GLU A 88 12.67 2.11 0.05
CA GLU A 88 11.23 2.35 0.13
C GLU A 88 10.91 3.82 0.31
N GLU A 89 11.58 4.47 1.27
CA GLU A 89 11.46 5.90 1.51
C GLU A 89 12.83 6.55 1.70
N ALA A 90 13.00 7.75 1.15
CA ALA A 90 14.15 8.62 1.42
C ALA A 90 13.72 10.07 1.19
N PHE A 91 13.47 10.81 2.27
CA PHE A 91 12.89 12.14 2.17
C PHE A 91 13.42 13.11 3.23
N VAL A 92 13.22 14.38 2.93
CA VAL A 92 13.35 15.49 3.88
C VAL A 92 11.99 16.16 4.03
N GLU A 93 11.59 16.47 5.26
CA GLU A 93 10.35 17.21 5.51
C GLU A 93 10.58 18.38 6.47
N THR A 94 9.71 19.39 6.34
CA THR A 94 9.73 20.57 7.18
C THR A 94 9.06 20.31 8.54
N THR A 95 9.62 20.90 9.61
CA THR A 95 9.12 20.74 10.98
C THR A 95 8.56 22.03 11.58
N ALA A 96 8.86 23.19 10.98
CA ALA A 96 8.62 24.49 11.61
C ALA A 96 7.96 25.55 10.71
N LEU A 97 7.17 25.12 9.68
CA LEU A 97 6.43 26.09 8.84
C LEU A 97 5.26 26.76 9.56
N GLY A 98 4.77 26.15 10.64
CA GLY A 98 3.62 26.65 11.40
C GLY A 98 2.27 26.44 10.69
N GLN A 99 1.19 26.82 11.37
CA GLN A 99 -0.20 26.78 10.88
C GLN A 99 -0.64 25.42 10.27
N GLY A 100 -0.04 24.31 10.73
CA GLY A 100 -0.37 22.97 10.26
C GLY A 100 0.18 22.56 8.89
N LEU A 101 1.06 23.39 8.30
CA LEU A 101 1.64 23.12 6.99
C LEU A 101 2.92 22.28 7.11
N THR A 102 3.04 21.22 6.31
CA THR A 102 4.23 20.39 6.17
C THR A 102 4.53 20.20 4.68
N LEU A 103 5.80 20.36 4.31
CA LEU A 103 6.31 20.04 2.98
C LEU A 103 7.30 18.88 3.09
N LYS A 104 7.16 17.89 2.21
CA LYS A 104 8.05 16.72 2.12
C LYS A 104 8.58 16.62 0.69
N GLY A 105 9.86 16.30 0.53
CA GLY A 105 10.49 16.08 -0.78
C GLY A 105 11.40 14.87 -0.74
N GLY A 106 11.34 14.04 -1.78
CA GLY A 106 12.12 12.80 -1.89
C GLY A 106 11.26 11.64 -2.37
N ARG A 107 11.63 10.43 -1.97
CA ARG A 107 10.86 9.19 -2.18
C ARG A 107 9.99 8.91 -0.96
N PHE A 108 8.72 8.67 -1.17
CA PHE A 108 7.76 8.40 -0.09
C PHE A 108 6.52 7.65 -0.61
N PHE A 109 5.84 6.92 0.29
CA PHE A 109 4.53 6.38 0.00
C PHE A 109 3.50 7.53 -0.06
N SER A 110 2.71 7.53 -1.14
CA SER A 110 1.70 8.57 -1.38
C SER A 110 0.62 8.58 -0.30
N ASN A 111 0.16 9.77 0.09
CA ASN A 111 -0.89 9.97 1.11
C ASN A 111 -2.31 9.75 0.53
N ILE A 112 -2.49 8.67 -0.24
CA ILE A 112 -3.77 8.25 -0.81
C ILE A 112 -4.38 7.14 0.03
N GLY A 113 -5.66 7.26 0.36
CA GLY A 113 -6.35 6.31 1.24
C GLY A 113 -5.78 6.29 2.67
N TYR A 114 -6.08 5.22 3.39
CA TYR A 114 -5.62 5.02 4.75
C TYR A 114 -4.40 4.10 4.85
N LEU A 115 -4.37 3.02 4.07
CA LEU A 115 -3.34 1.97 4.19
C LEU A 115 -2.06 2.33 3.45
N ASN A 116 -2.15 3.05 2.32
CA ASN A 116 -1.00 3.31 1.45
C ASN A 116 0.19 4.01 2.12
N PRO A 117 -0.01 5.06 2.96
CA PRO A 117 1.12 5.72 3.61
C PRO A 117 1.74 4.93 4.78
N GLN A 118 1.25 3.71 5.06
CA GLN A 118 1.71 2.88 6.17
C GLN A 118 2.58 1.75 5.67
N HIS A 119 3.79 1.60 6.20
CA HIS A 119 4.67 0.46 5.89
C HIS A 119 3.99 -0.88 6.16
N ALA A 120 4.33 -1.90 5.40
CA ALA A 120 3.70 -3.23 5.47
C ALA A 120 3.82 -3.88 6.87
N HIS A 121 4.89 -3.59 7.58
CA HIS A 121 5.09 -4.09 8.95
C HIS A 121 4.06 -3.53 9.95
N VAL A 122 3.35 -2.45 9.65
CA VAL A 122 2.29 -1.85 10.50
C VAL A 122 0.92 -2.46 10.22
N TRP A 123 0.72 -3.04 9.06
CA TRP A 123 -0.57 -3.61 8.67
C TRP A 123 -1.03 -4.70 9.64
N ASP A 124 -2.35 -4.79 9.82
CA ASP A 124 -2.91 -5.84 10.68
C ASP A 124 -2.76 -7.23 10.06
N PHE A 125 -3.06 -7.36 8.76
CA PHE A 125 -2.90 -8.59 8.00
C PHE A 125 -1.51 -8.70 7.38
N VAL A 126 -1.06 -9.93 7.12
CA VAL A 126 0.28 -10.22 6.60
C VAL A 126 0.45 -9.75 5.15
N ASP A 127 -0.63 -9.70 4.39
CA ASP A 127 -0.65 -9.39 2.97
C ASP A 127 -1.47 -8.14 2.64
N ALA A 128 -1.11 -7.46 1.55
CA ALA A 128 -1.89 -6.35 1.01
C ALA A 128 -3.29 -6.79 0.59
N PRO A 129 -4.32 -5.94 0.74
CA PRO A 129 -5.65 -6.19 0.18
C PRO A 129 -5.61 -6.37 -1.35
N LEU A 130 -6.53 -7.20 -1.89
CA LEU A 130 -6.62 -7.44 -3.35
C LEU A 130 -6.75 -6.13 -4.14
N ALA A 131 -7.45 -5.12 -3.62
CA ALA A 131 -7.61 -3.84 -4.30
C ALA A 131 -6.27 -3.12 -4.48
N TYR A 132 -5.38 -3.18 -3.48
CA TYR A 132 -4.02 -2.65 -3.56
C TYR A 132 -3.16 -3.42 -4.56
N GLN A 133 -3.20 -4.75 -4.50
CA GLN A 133 -2.47 -5.60 -5.44
C GLN A 133 -2.91 -5.38 -6.90
N ALA A 134 -4.22 -5.25 -7.14
CA ALA A 134 -4.78 -5.11 -8.48
C ALA A 134 -4.58 -3.71 -9.09
N ILE A 135 -4.66 -2.65 -8.27
CA ILE A 135 -4.71 -1.26 -8.75
C ILE A 135 -3.34 -0.58 -8.66
N PHE A 136 -2.52 -0.95 -7.66
CA PHE A 136 -1.22 -0.34 -7.41
C PHE A 136 -0.04 -1.31 -7.55
N GLY A 137 -0.28 -2.60 -7.78
CA GLY A 137 0.78 -3.63 -7.77
C GLY A 137 1.31 -3.91 -6.36
N GLY A 138 0.61 -3.47 -5.31
CA GLY A 138 1.01 -3.57 -3.91
C GLY A 138 0.80 -2.24 -3.19
N GLN A 139 1.81 -1.41 -3.12
CA GLN A 139 1.78 -0.11 -2.46
C GLN A 139 2.29 0.98 -3.44
N TYR A 140 1.68 2.16 -3.43
CA TYR A 140 2.05 3.24 -4.34
C TYR A 140 3.06 4.19 -3.71
N GLY A 141 4.30 4.13 -4.17
CA GLY A 141 5.38 5.05 -3.83
C GLY A 141 5.74 5.99 -4.98
N ASN A 142 6.37 7.11 -4.68
CA ASN A 142 6.72 8.13 -5.68
C ASN A 142 7.93 8.97 -5.27
N ASP A 143 8.74 9.36 -6.26
CA ASP A 143 9.77 10.39 -6.12
C ASP A 143 9.15 11.75 -6.45
N GLY A 144 9.06 12.67 -5.47
CA GLY A 144 8.36 13.91 -5.70
C GLY A 144 8.31 14.88 -4.53
N LEU A 145 7.30 15.73 -4.57
CA LEU A 145 6.99 16.71 -3.52
C LEU A 145 5.57 16.45 -3.00
N GLN A 146 5.42 16.56 -1.69
CA GLN A 146 4.13 16.46 -1.00
C GLN A 146 3.93 17.70 -0.13
N MET A 147 2.74 18.24 -0.15
CA MET A 147 2.25 19.25 0.79
C MET A 147 1.11 18.65 1.60
N LYS A 148 1.18 18.76 2.91
CA LYS A 148 0.06 18.47 3.83
C LYS A 148 -0.27 19.69 4.65
N TRP A 149 -1.55 19.93 4.83
CA TRP A 149 -2.06 21.01 5.66
C TRP A 149 -3.15 20.50 6.60
N VAL A 150 -2.86 20.53 7.88
CA VAL A 150 -3.85 20.27 8.93
C VAL A 150 -4.48 21.60 9.28
N ALA A 151 -5.76 21.76 8.97
CA ALA A 151 -6.49 23.00 9.19
C ALA A 151 -6.59 23.29 10.70
N PRO A 152 -6.41 24.54 11.13
CA PRO A 152 -6.52 24.95 12.55
C PRO A 152 -8.00 25.07 12.96
N LEU A 153 -8.74 23.96 12.89
CA LEU A 153 -10.15 23.83 13.21
C LEU A 153 -10.32 22.93 14.43
N GLU A 154 -11.44 23.01 15.14
CA GLU A 154 -11.79 22.04 16.18
C GLU A 154 -11.96 20.63 15.61
N GLN A 155 -12.59 20.54 14.44
CA GLN A 155 -12.71 19.29 13.70
C GLN A 155 -11.42 19.01 12.93
N TYR A 156 -10.84 17.81 13.10
CA TYR A 156 -9.69 17.42 12.29
C TYR A 156 -10.04 17.47 10.80
N LEU A 157 -9.23 18.20 10.05
CA LEU A 157 -9.27 18.27 8.60
C LEU A 157 -7.83 18.36 8.08
N GLU A 158 -7.42 17.37 7.31
CA GLU A 158 -6.14 17.34 6.59
C GLU A 158 -6.40 17.42 5.09
N LEU A 159 -5.72 18.32 4.40
CA LEU A 159 -5.64 18.36 2.95
C LEU A 159 -4.23 18.02 2.51
N SER A 160 -4.10 17.23 1.45
CA SER A 160 -2.81 16.87 0.87
C SER A 160 -2.80 17.07 -0.64
N ALA A 161 -1.63 17.42 -1.18
CA ALA A 161 -1.37 17.51 -2.60
C ALA A 161 0.04 16.99 -2.89
N GLU A 162 0.20 16.23 -3.97
CA GLU A 162 1.48 15.68 -4.39
C GLU A 162 1.70 15.87 -5.88
N VAL A 163 2.96 16.02 -6.26
CA VAL A 163 3.42 15.96 -7.64
C VAL A 163 4.71 15.16 -7.69
N GLY A 164 4.89 14.35 -8.73
CA GLY A 164 6.09 13.53 -8.80
C GLY A 164 6.31 12.84 -10.13
N ARG A 165 7.32 11.99 -10.13
CA ARG A 165 7.79 11.28 -11.31
C ARG A 165 6.73 10.37 -11.91
N GLY A 166 5.99 9.63 -11.07
CA GLY A 166 4.92 8.72 -11.49
C GLY A 166 5.42 7.47 -12.19
N ALA A 167 6.61 6.97 -11.81
CA ALA A 167 7.20 5.77 -12.40
C ALA A 167 6.53 4.48 -11.95
N SER A 168 5.98 4.46 -10.72
CA SER A 168 5.31 3.28 -10.15
C SER A 168 3.99 3.00 -10.84
N PHE A 169 3.64 1.70 -10.96
CA PHE A 169 2.35 1.27 -11.48
C PHE A 169 1.19 1.90 -10.67
N PRO A 170 0.14 2.43 -11.33
CA PRO A 170 -0.24 2.33 -12.75
C PRO A 170 0.37 3.40 -13.68
N GLY A 171 1.33 4.19 -13.24
CA GLY A 171 2.17 5.02 -14.08
C GLY A 171 3.35 4.23 -14.67
N SER A 172 4.19 4.91 -15.44
CA SER A 172 5.46 4.35 -15.92
C SER A 172 6.51 5.41 -16.12
N GLU A 173 7.77 4.99 -16.20
CA GLU A 173 8.87 5.84 -16.63
C GLU A 173 8.59 6.39 -18.04
N SER A 174 8.77 7.69 -18.24
CA SER A 174 8.49 8.30 -19.53
C SER A 174 9.71 8.80 -20.28
N GLY A 175 10.89 8.80 -19.70
CA GLY A 175 12.11 9.37 -20.28
C GLY A 175 11.99 10.87 -20.63
N LYS A 176 10.89 11.54 -20.24
CA LYS A 176 10.63 12.96 -20.50
C LYS A 176 10.80 13.78 -19.23
N ASN A 177 11.20 15.05 -19.38
CA ASN A 177 11.16 15.98 -18.27
C ASN A 177 9.70 16.27 -17.87
N GLY A 178 9.47 16.50 -16.57
CA GLY A 178 8.17 16.87 -16.03
C GLY A 178 7.65 15.89 -15.00
N ASN A 179 6.38 16.06 -14.64
CA ASN A 179 5.68 15.21 -13.68
C ASN A 179 4.83 14.16 -14.40
N GLY A 180 4.94 12.92 -13.96
CA GLY A 180 4.13 11.78 -14.42
C GLY A 180 2.91 11.51 -13.53
N MET A 181 2.86 12.10 -12.31
CA MET A 181 1.74 11.93 -11.40
C MET A 181 1.38 13.21 -10.64
N TYR A 182 0.14 13.27 -10.18
CA TYR A 182 -0.32 14.18 -9.14
C TYR A 182 -1.39 13.49 -8.30
N SER A 183 -1.45 13.83 -7.01
CA SER A 183 -2.51 13.39 -6.12
C SER A 183 -3.10 14.55 -5.32
N LEU A 184 -4.34 14.37 -4.90
CA LEU A 184 -5.06 15.24 -3.98
C LEU A 184 -5.76 14.37 -2.94
N GLY A 185 -5.74 14.80 -1.68
CA GLY A 185 -6.39 14.09 -0.60
C GLY A 185 -7.09 15.03 0.38
N ALA A 186 -8.18 14.56 0.95
CA ALA A 186 -8.88 15.22 2.05
C ALA A 186 -9.30 14.17 3.07
N HIS A 187 -8.86 14.33 4.32
CA HIS A 187 -9.22 13.46 5.43
C HIS A 187 -9.83 14.28 6.56
N THR A 188 -10.84 13.72 7.18
CA THR A 188 -11.48 14.29 8.37
C THR A 188 -11.67 13.22 9.42
N GLY A 189 -11.79 13.60 10.67
CA GLY A 189 -11.93 12.65 11.77
C GLY A 189 -12.24 13.34 13.08
N GLY A 190 -12.45 12.56 14.12
CA GLY A 190 -12.72 13.08 15.44
C GLY A 190 -13.14 11.98 16.40
N ASP A 191 -13.55 12.40 17.60
CA ASP A 191 -14.01 11.50 18.65
C ASP A 191 -15.54 11.55 18.80
N ILE A 192 -16.12 10.44 19.16
CA ILE A 192 -17.55 10.32 19.52
C ILE A 192 -17.60 9.80 20.96
N GLY A 193 -17.74 10.72 21.90
CA GLY A 193 -17.59 10.44 23.33
C GLY A 193 -16.16 10.01 23.68
N GLU A 194 -16.00 9.37 24.84
CA GLU A 194 -14.67 8.97 25.35
C GLU A 194 -14.14 7.65 24.74
N SER A 195 -15.00 6.90 24.08
CA SER A 195 -14.69 5.52 23.69
C SER A 195 -14.53 5.28 22.20
N ASN A 196 -14.84 6.26 21.38
CA ASN A 196 -14.80 6.07 19.93
C ASN A 196 -14.01 7.19 19.25
N SER A 197 -13.21 6.81 18.26
CA SER A 197 -12.58 7.74 17.33
C SER A 197 -12.80 7.24 15.91
N TRP A 198 -12.85 8.15 14.95
CA TRP A 198 -13.04 7.84 13.55
C TRP A 198 -12.23 8.75 12.64
N ARG A 199 -11.89 8.25 11.47
CA ARG A 199 -11.30 9.01 10.36
C ARG A 199 -11.96 8.54 9.08
N ALA A 200 -12.22 9.47 8.16
CA ALA A 200 -12.65 9.15 6.81
C ALA A 200 -11.97 10.08 5.81
N GLY A 201 -11.80 9.63 4.58
CA GLY A 201 -11.12 10.38 3.56
C GLY A 201 -11.57 10.06 2.15
N ILE A 202 -11.17 10.94 1.26
CA ILE A 202 -11.24 10.76 -0.18
C ILE A 202 -9.94 11.24 -0.80
N SER A 203 -9.40 10.44 -1.73
CA SER A 203 -8.17 10.75 -2.44
C SER A 203 -8.34 10.54 -3.93
N TYR A 204 -7.61 11.32 -4.71
CA TYR A 204 -7.52 11.21 -6.15
C TYR A 204 -6.06 11.11 -6.59
N LEU A 205 -5.76 10.16 -7.47
CA LEU A 205 -4.45 10.00 -8.10
C LEU A 205 -4.62 10.01 -9.62
N GLY A 206 -3.88 10.88 -10.30
CA GLY A 206 -3.74 10.89 -11.75
C GLY A 206 -2.31 10.50 -12.12
N THR A 207 -2.13 9.49 -12.99
CA THR A 207 -0.83 9.05 -13.49
C THR A 207 -0.81 8.98 -15.02
N LYS A 208 0.41 8.96 -15.59
CA LYS A 208 0.64 8.78 -17.02
C LYS A 208 1.53 7.57 -17.24
N ALA A 209 1.21 6.79 -18.26
CA ALA A 209 2.03 5.68 -18.74
C ALA A 209 2.51 5.97 -20.18
N SER A 210 3.69 5.48 -20.52
CA SER A 210 4.29 5.62 -21.85
C SER A 210 4.95 4.30 -22.25
N GLY A 211 4.26 3.51 -23.09
CA GLY A 211 4.75 2.20 -23.51
C GLY A 211 4.87 1.20 -22.35
N GLN A 212 4.04 1.33 -21.32
CA GLN A 212 4.07 0.44 -20.15
C GLN A 212 3.73 -0.97 -20.55
N GLU A 213 4.63 -1.91 -20.26
CA GLU A 213 4.35 -3.32 -20.47
C GLU A 213 3.33 -3.81 -19.45
N LEU A 214 2.25 -4.40 -19.95
CA LEU A 214 1.16 -4.95 -19.16
C LEU A 214 0.88 -6.39 -19.60
N LEU A 215 0.93 -7.32 -18.67
CA LEU A 215 0.42 -8.67 -18.85
C LEU A 215 -1.09 -8.65 -18.60
N MET A 216 -1.85 -9.01 -19.62
CA MET A 216 -3.31 -9.05 -19.59
C MET A 216 -3.79 -10.42 -20.07
N GLY A 217 -4.67 -11.06 -19.29
CA GLY A 217 -5.32 -12.31 -19.69
C GLY A 217 -6.55 -12.05 -20.55
N ASP A 218 -6.70 -12.80 -21.62
CA ASP A 218 -7.91 -12.83 -22.42
C ASP A 218 -8.99 -13.75 -21.81
N ALA A 219 -10.16 -13.82 -22.45
CA ALA A 219 -11.26 -14.70 -22.03
C ALA A 219 -10.93 -16.20 -22.11
N THR A 220 -9.88 -16.60 -22.83
CA THR A 220 -9.42 -18.00 -22.92
C THR A 220 -8.46 -18.37 -21.78
N GLY A 221 -7.99 -17.38 -21.01
CA GLY A 221 -7.00 -17.53 -19.95
C GLY A 221 -5.55 -17.44 -20.43
N SER A 222 -5.32 -17.10 -21.71
CA SER A 222 -3.99 -16.79 -22.23
C SER A 222 -3.58 -15.38 -21.80
N GLU A 223 -2.32 -15.20 -21.39
CA GLU A 223 -1.75 -13.87 -21.09
C GLU A 223 -0.88 -13.40 -22.25
N PHE A 224 -1.04 -12.12 -22.60
CA PHE A 224 -0.25 -11.44 -23.62
C PHE A 224 0.44 -10.22 -23.02
N ALA A 225 1.66 -9.97 -23.49
CA ALA A 225 2.37 -8.73 -23.18
C ALA A 225 1.86 -7.61 -24.10
N ASN A 226 1.29 -6.58 -23.51
CA ASN A 226 0.73 -5.42 -24.20
C ASN A 226 1.53 -4.18 -23.82
N ALA A 227 1.54 -3.16 -24.67
CA ALA A 227 2.15 -1.87 -24.35
C ALA A 227 1.07 -0.79 -24.25
N PHE A 228 0.93 -0.19 -23.09
CA PHE A 228 -0.06 0.86 -22.83
C PHE A 228 0.58 2.25 -22.77
N THR A 229 0.00 3.20 -23.48
CA THR A 229 0.35 4.62 -23.42
C THR A 229 -0.92 5.43 -23.18
N GLY A 230 -1.01 6.09 -22.04
CA GLY A 230 -2.23 6.79 -21.67
C GLY A 230 -2.21 7.41 -20.29
N LYS A 231 -3.39 7.53 -19.71
CA LYS A 231 -3.62 8.09 -18.37
C LYS A 231 -4.41 7.10 -17.51
N SER A 232 -4.08 7.08 -16.23
CA SER A 232 -4.88 6.40 -15.22
C SER A 232 -5.38 7.41 -14.18
N ARG A 233 -6.63 7.27 -13.77
CA ARG A 233 -7.32 8.09 -12.76
C ARG A 233 -7.87 7.17 -11.71
N ILE A 234 -7.43 7.35 -10.47
CA ILE A 234 -7.83 6.50 -9.36
C ILE A 234 -8.47 7.35 -8.27
N TRP A 235 -9.65 6.96 -7.84
CA TRP A 235 -10.33 7.47 -6.67
C TRP A 235 -10.25 6.46 -5.55
N VAL A 236 -9.94 6.91 -4.34
CA VAL A 236 -9.94 6.10 -3.13
C VAL A 236 -10.81 6.77 -2.09
N ALA A 237 -11.77 6.05 -1.54
CA ALA A 237 -12.53 6.44 -0.37
C ALA A 237 -12.17 5.51 0.78
N ASP A 238 -11.81 6.06 1.93
CA ASP A 238 -11.37 5.31 3.10
C ASP A 238 -12.15 5.68 4.35
N ALA A 239 -12.27 4.74 5.28
CA ALA A 239 -12.81 4.98 6.60
C ALA A 239 -12.22 4.02 7.63
N VAL A 240 -11.94 4.56 8.83
CA VAL A 240 -11.49 3.82 10.00
C VAL A 240 -12.31 4.25 11.20
N TRP A 241 -12.78 3.28 11.96
CA TRP A 241 -13.39 3.51 13.25
C TRP A 241 -12.69 2.66 14.31
N LYS A 242 -12.36 3.28 15.44
CA LYS A 242 -11.72 2.64 16.59
C LYS A 242 -12.60 2.81 17.81
N TRP A 243 -12.72 1.74 18.56
CA TRP A 243 -13.43 1.72 19.83
C TRP A 243 -12.54 1.16 20.94
N ALA A 244 -12.51 1.86 22.06
CA ALA A 244 -11.85 1.41 23.27
C ALA A 244 -12.66 1.86 24.50
N PRO A 245 -13.01 0.98 25.46
CA PRO A 245 -13.81 1.35 26.60
C PRO A 245 -13.15 2.48 27.40
N ASN A 246 -13.86 3.60 27.60
CA ASN A 246 -13.38 4.79 28.32
C ASN A 246 -12.02 5.30 27.78
N GLY A 247 -11.79 5.20 26.46
CA GLY A 247 -10.53 5.58 25.83
C GLY A 247 -9.33 4.67 26.12
N ASN A 248 -9.51 3.57 26.86
CA ASN A 248 -8.42 2.68 27.25
C ASN A 248 -8.33 1.45 26.34
N ALA A 249 -7.45 1.51 25.34
CA ALA A 249 -7.21 0.42 24.39
C ALA A 249 -6.34 -0.73 24.93
N SER A 250 -5.79 -0.64 26.15
CA SER A 250 -4.78 -1.59 26.64
C SER A 250 -5.29 -3.00 26.88
N ARG A 251 -6.57 -3.17 27.20
CA ARG A 251 -7.18 -4.48 27.51
C ARG A 251 -8.04 -4.99 26.37
N THR A 252 -8.96 -4.16 25.93
CA THR A 252 -9.96 -4.50 24.92
C THR A 252 -10.14 -3.33 23.99
N ASN A 253 -10.09 -3.57 22.68
CA ASN A 253 -10.34 -2.56 21.68
C ASN A 253 -10.84 -3.21 20.40
N PHE A 254 -11.47 -2.42 19.55
CA PHE A 254 -11.91 -2.84 18.22
C PHE A 254 -11.55 -1.77 17.19
N LYS A 255 -11.04 -2.21 16.03
CA LYS A 255 -10.83 -1.38 14.85
C LYS A 255 -11.60 -1.95 13.69
N LEU A 256 -12.39 -1.11 13.02
CA LEU A 256 -13.00 -1.39 11.73
C LEU A 256 -12.38 -0.45 10.70
N GLN A 257 -11.95 -1.01 9.58
CA GLN A 257 -11.27 -0.27 8.52
C GLN A 257 -11.74 -0.79 7.17
N GLY A 258 -11.92 0.10 6.21
CA GLY A 258 -12.23 -0.28 4.85
C GLY A 258 -11.88 0.81 3.86
N GLU A 259 -11.62 0.40 2.62
CA GLU A 259 -11.37 1.29 1.50
C GLU A 259 -12.09 0.77 0.24
N TYR A 260 -12.56 1.71 -0.55
CA TYR A 260 -13.08 1.48 -1.90
C TYR A 260 -12.24 2.25 -2.91
N MET A 261 -11.85 1.57 -3.98
CA MET A 261 -11.03 2.12 -5.04
C MET A 261 -11.74 1.98 -6.38
N ARG A 262 -11.64 3.02 -7.22
CA ARG A 262 -12.07 3.01 -8.61
C ARG A 262 -10.95 3.54 -9.49
N ALA A 263 -10.50 2.73 -10.42
CA ALA A 263 -9.46 3.05 -11.39
C ALA A 263 -10.05 3.10 -12.80
N GLU A 264 -9.73 4.16 -13.53
CA GLU A 264 -10.11 4.34 -14.94
C GLU A 264 -8.85 4.59 -15.74
N ARG A 265 -8.69 3.86 -16.86
CA ARG A 265 -7.60 4.05 -17.82
C ARG A 265 -8.17 4.44 -19.17
N ASP A 266 -7.51 5.36 -19.83
CA ASP A 266 -7.79 5.75 -21.22
C ASP A 266 -6.50 6.09 -21.96
N GLY A 267 -6.39 5.61 -23.21
CA GLY A 267 -5.21 5.81 -24.03
C GLY A 267 -5.15 4.90 -25.24
N GLU A 268 -3.94 4.53 -25.63
CA GLU A 268 -3.64 3.62 -26.70
C GLU A 268 -3.04 2.33 -26.12
N LEU A 269 -3.47 1.18 -26.62
CA LEU A 269 -2.91 -0.13 -26.32
C LEU A 269 -2.35 -0.74 -27.60
N VAL A 270 -1.14 -1.24 -27.54
CA VAL A 270 -0.60 -2.16 -28.55
C VAL A 270 -0.78 -3.59 -28.01
N TYR A 271 -1.80 -4.28 -28.50
CA TYR A 271 -2.09 -5.66 -28.10
C TYR A 271 -1.03 -6.59 -28.66
N ASP A 272 -0.61 -7.59 -27.86
CA ASP A 272 0.42 -8.57 -28.19
C ASP A 272 1.66 -7.89 -28.82
N ALA A 273 2.27 -7.01 -28.06
CA ALA A 273 3.33 -6.12 -28.55
C ALA A 273 4.55 -6.86 -29.12
N ALA A 274 4.81 -8.09 -28.67
CA ALA A 274 5.88 -8.96 -29.16
C ALA A 274 5.48 -9.80 -30.37
N GLY A 275 4.18 -9.97 -30.65
CA GLY A 275 3.66 -10.81 -31.75
C GLY A 275 2.86 -10.02 -32.78
N ALA A 276 1.54 -9.93 -32.62
CA ALA A 276 0.64 -9.26 -33.56
C ALA A 276 0.82 -7.73 -33.62
N ALA A 277 1.28 -7.11 -32.54
CA ALA A 277 1.55 -5.68 -32.38
C ALA A 277 0.39 -4.79 -32.89
N LEU A 278 -0.84 -5.12 -32.50
CA LEU A 278 -2.05 -4.44 -32.98
C LEU A 278 -2.36 -3.19 -32.13
N PRO A 279 -2.21 -1.96 -32.66
CA PRO A 279 -2.53 -0.76 -31.93
C PRO A 279 -4.02 -0.41 -31.98
N GLY A 280 -4.53 0.27 -30.96
CA GLY A 280 -5.89 0.79 -30.95
C GLY A 280 -6.20 1.59 -29.69
N ALA A 281 -7.25 2.40 -29.74
CA ALA A 281 -7.76 3.09 -28.58
C ALA A 281 -8.25 2.08 -27.52
N TYR A 282 -7.90 2.33 -26.27
CA TYR A 282 -8.21 1.46 -25.15
C TYR A 282 -8.78 2.25 -23.98
N SER A 283 -9.80 1.69 -23.35
CA SER A 283 -10.31 2.19 -22.08
C SER A 283 -10.83 1.07 -21.20
N ASP A 284 -10.64 1.20 -19.89
CA ASP A 284 -11.23 0.35 -18.87
C ASP A 284 -11.68 1.16 -17.64
N ALA A 285 -12.56 0.55 -16.85
CA ALA A 285 -12.96 1.07 -15.55
C ALA A 285 -13.09 -0.11 -14.58
N GLN A 286 -12.21 -0.17 -13.60
CA GLN A 286 -12.09 -1.26 -12.64
C GLN A 286 -12.36 -0.73 -11.23
N SER A 287 -12.79 -1.60 -10.31
CA SER A 287 -12.96 -1.21 -8.91
C SER A 287 -12.68 -2.36 -7.96
N GLY A 288 -12.44 -2.01 -6.71
CA GLY A 288 -12.23 -2.97 -5.65
C GLY A 288 -12.45 -2.38 -4.27
N TRP A 289 -12.70 -3.22 -3.30
CA TRP A 289 -12.83 -2.82 -1.92
C TRP A 289 -12.41 -3.91 -0.96
N TYR A 290 -12.03 -3.50 0.22
CA TYR A 290 -11.89 -4.39 1.36
C TYR A 290 -12.54 -3.79 2.60
N LEU A 291 -12.92 -4.66 3.51
CA LEU A 291 -13.40 -4.34 4.85
C LEU A 291 -12.73 -5.30 5.83
N GLN A 292 -12.10 -4.76 6.88
CA GLN A 292 -11.46 -5.55 7.92
C GLN A 292 -11.85 -5.08 9.31
N GLY A 293 -12.00 -6.04 10.22
CA GLY A 293 -12.21 -5.81 11.63
C GLY A 293 -11.18 -6.52 12.47
N ILE A 294 -10.60 -5.82 13.47
CA ILE A 294 -9.63 -6.36 14.42
C ILE A 294 -10.16 -6.15 15.83
N TYR A 295 -10.22 -7.21 16.59
CA TYR A 295 -10.69 -7.19 17.98
C TYR A 295 -9.63 -7.70 18.94
N GLN A 296 -9.15 -6.84 19.82
CA GLN A 296 -8.36 -7.24 20.97
C GLN A 296 -9.31 -7.68 22.09
N PHE A 297 -9.42 -8.98 22.30
CA PHE A 297 -10.36 -9.54 23.30
C PHE A 297 -9.73 -9.66 24.69
N MET A 298 -8.41 -9.67 24.76
CA MET A 298 -7.62 -9.58 26.00
C MET A 298 -6.23 -8.98 25.71
N PRO A 299 -5.48 -8.52 26.73
CA PRO A 299 -4.14 -8.00 26.52
C PRO A 299 -3.28 -8.93 25.69
N ARG A 300 -2.61 -8.39 24.67
CA ARG A 300 -1.69 -9.09 23.77
C ARG A 300 -2.34 -10.04 22.75
N TRP A 301 -3.64 -10.30 22.80
CA TRP A 301 -4.30 -11.21 21.88
C TRP A 301 -5.33 -10.47 21.02
N ARG A 302 -5.18 -10.58 19.71
CA ARG A 302 -6.10 -10.02 18.74
C ARG A 302 -6.61 -11.09 17.78
N ILE A 303 -7.85 -10.96 17.35
CA ILE A 303 -8.42 -11.70 16.24
C ILE A 303 -8.87 -10.73 15.16
N GLY A 304 -8.83 -11.16 13.92
CA GLY A 304 -9.23 -10.32 12.80
C GLY A 304 -9.95 -11.09 11.70
N ALA A 305 -10.78 -10.39 10.97
CA ALA A 305 -11.39 -10.89 9.75
C ALA A 305 -11.32 -9.80 8.67
N ARG A 306 -11.02 -10.18 7.41
CA ARG A 306 -11.02 -9.30 6.25
C ARG A 306 -11.79 -9.96 5.12
N THR A 307 -12.65 -9.19 4.44
CA THR A 307 -13.33 -9.60 3.22
C THR A 307 -13.05 -8.59 2.11
N GLU A 308 -12.89 -9.08 0.90
CA GLU A 308 -12.41 -8.31 -0.23
C GLU A 308 -13.12 -8.73 -1.51
N ARG A 309 -13.34 -7.77 -2.40
CA ARG A 309 -13.94 -8.03 -3.70
C ARG A 309 -13.45 -7.02 -4.73
N LEU A 310 -13.21 -7.52 -5.94
CA LEU A 310 -12.88 -6.72 -7.11
C LEU A 310 -13.98 -6.83 -8.18
N ASP A 311 -14.05 -5.80 -9.02
CA ASP A 311 -14.85 -5.79 -10.24
C ASP A 311 -13.93 -5.35 -11.40
N PRO A 312 -13.61 -6.25 -12.35
CA PRO A 312 -12.72 -5.96 -13.46
C PRO A 312 -13.34 -5.03 -14.51
N GLY A 313 -14.64 -4.74 -14.41
CA GLY A 313 -15.36 -3.97 -15.41
C GLY A 313 -15.39 -4.64 -16.79
N THR A 314 -15.60 -3.84 -17.81
CA THR A 314 -15.59 -4.28 -19.21
C THR A 314 -14.63 -3.39 -20.00
N PRO A 315 -13.45 -3.88 -20.39
CA PRO A 315 -12.52 -3.12 -21.19
C PRO A 315 -13.07 -2.92 -22.61
N VAL A 316 -12.69 -1.83 -23.24
CA VAL A 316 -13.00 -1.54 -24.65
C VAL A 316 -11.70 -1.33 -25.41
N PHE A 317 -11.56 -1.98 -26.55
CA PHE A 317 -10.39 -1.89 -27.40
C PHE A 317 -10.82 -1.79 -28.88
N GLU A 318 -10.34 -0.77 -29.58
CA GLU A 318 -10.68 -0.50 -30.99
C GLU A 318 -10.17 -1.62 -31.92
N GLY A 319 -9.04 -2.25 -31.58
CA GLY A 319 -8.47 -3.37 -32.34
C GLY A 319 -9.27 -4.68 -32.24
N GLY A 320 -10.34 -4.71 -31.44
CA GLY A 320 -11.22 -5.85 -31.18
C GLY A 320 -11.38 -6.06 -29.69
N THR A 321 -12.55 -5.71 -29.16
CA THR A 321 -12.83 -5.80 -27.71
C THR A 321 -12.69 -7.24 -27.19
N GLU A 322 -12.93 -8.23 -28.03
CA GLU A 322 -12.75 -9.66 -27.72
C GLU A 322 -11.31 -10.04 -27.36
N LEU A 323 -10.31 -9.32 -27.87
CA LEU A 323 -8.89 -9.57 -27.59
C LEU A 323 -8.48 -9.21 -26.16
N VAL A 324 -9.20 -8.26 -25.54
CA VAL A 324 -8.97 -7.80 -24.17
C VAL A 324 -10.14 -8.14 -23.23
N ALA A 325 -11.17 -8.83 -23.76
CA ALA A 325 -12.35 -9.19 -23.00
C ALA A 325 -11.98 -10.09 -21.82
N ASN A 326 -12.54 -9.79 -20.67
CA ASN A 326 -12.47 -10.68 -19.50
C ASN A 326 -13.78 -11.47 -19.36
N THR A 327 -13.75 -12.49 -18.51
CA THR A 327 -14.91 -13.37 -18.27
C THR A 327 -16.00 -12.72 -17.43
N GLY A 328 -15.80 -11.49 -16.91
CA GLY A 328 -16.65 -10.85 -15.91
C GLY A 328 -16.53 -11.47 -14.52
N TYR A 329 -15.56 -12.36 -14.31
CA TYR A 329 -15.28 -12.93 -13.00
C TYR A 329 -14.89 -11.85 -12.00
N ARG A 330 -15.46 -11.92 -10.80
CA ARG A 330 -15.22 -10.95 -9.72
C ARG A 330 -14.35 -11.58 -8.64
N PRO A 331 -13.04 -11.32 -8.61
CA PRO A 331 -12.13 -11.84 -7.60
C PRO A 331 -12.59 -11.50 -6.18
N THR A 332 -12.45 -12.46 -5.27
CA THR A 332 -12.76 -12.28 -3.84
C THR A 332 -11.70 -12.94 -2.98
N LYS A 333 -11.47 -12.38 -1.78
CA LYS A 333 -10.63 -13.02 -0.76
C LYS A 333 -11.25 -12.83 0.62
N THR A 334 -11.16 -13.85 1.47
CA THR A 334 -11.56 -13.76 2.87
C THR A 334 -10.41 -14.27 3.72
N SER A 335 -10.02 -13.48 4.71
CA SER A 335 -8.89 -13.77 5.60
C SER A 335 -9.33 -13.76 7.06
N LEU A 336 -8.74 -14.64 7.86
CA LEU A 336 -8.88 -14.71 9.31
C LEU A 336 -7.49 -14.59 9.93
N LEU A 337 -7.40 -13.87 11.03
CA LEU A 337 -6.15 -13.59 11.74
C LEU A 337 -6.30 -13.94 13.22
N LEU A 338 -5.27 -14.58 13.76
CA LEU A 338 -4.99 -14.65 15.19
C LEU A 338 -3.60 -14.06 15.43
N GLU A 339 -3.49 -13.09 16.31
CA GLU A 339 -2.23 -12.46 16.66
C GLU A 339 -1.99 -12.53 18.15
N TYR A 340 -0.72 -12.80 18.50
CA TYR A 340 -0.19 -12.70 19.85
C TYR A 340 1.01 -11.75 19.85
N ALA A 341 0.94 -10.68 20.64
CA ALA A 341 2.01 -9.70 20.80
C ALA A 341 2.65 -9.87 22.21
N PRO A 342 3.77 -10.61 22.34
CA PRO A 342 4.47 -10.77 23.63
C PRO A 342 4.85 -9.44 24.26
N SER A 343 5.21 -8.45 23.43
CA SER A 343 5.57 -7.09 23.82
C SER A 343 5.13 -6.11 22.71
N GLU A 344 5.35 -4.83 22.93
CA GLU A 344 5.19 -3.79 21.89
C GLU A 344 6.21 -3.92 20.74
N PHE A 345 7.30 -4.68 20.95
CA PHE A 345 8.39 -4.85 19.98
C PHE A 345 8.31 -6.17 19.21
N SER A 346 7.31 -7.00 19.45
CA SER A 346 7.22 -8.31 18.78
C SER A 346 5.80 -8.80 18.67
N ARG A 347 5.52 -9.50 17.55
CA ARG A 347 4.23 -10.15 17.33
C ARG A 347 4.38 -11.45 16.54
N ILE A 348 3.49 -12.38 16.82
CA ILE A 348 3.30 -13.63 16.08
C ILE A 348 1.91 -13.57 15.47
N ARG A 349 1.81 -13.81 14.17
CA ARG A 349 0.55 -13.82 13.42
C ARG A 349 0.33 -15.17 12.78
N LEU A 350 -0.83 -15.75 13.01
CA LEU A 350 -1.35 -16.87 12.23
C LEU A 350 -2.50 -16.36 11.39
N GLN A 351 -2.35 -16.39 10.07
CA GLN A 351 -3.36 -15.96 9.13
C GLN A 351 -3.76 -17.11 8.22
N TYR A 352 -5.06 -17.28 8.03
CA TYR A 352 -5.64 -18.12 6.98
C TYR A 352 -6.37 -17.26 5.98
N ALA A 353 -6.21 -17.54 4.69
CA ALA A 353 -6.99 -16.90 3.65
C ALA A 353 -7.53 -17.92 2.66
N ARG A 354 -8.79 -17.72 2.25
CA ARG A 354 -9.36 -18.34 1.07
C ARG A 354 -9.38 -17.30 -0.05
N ASP A 355 -8.44 -17.45 -0.96
CA ASP A 355 -8.23 -16.56 -2.08
C ASP A 355 -8.87 -17.13 -3.33
N ARG A 356 -9.70 -16.31 -3.98
CA ARG A 356 -10.35 -16.56 -5.26
C ARG A 356 -9.99 -15.45 -6.25
N ALA A 357 -8.74 -14.99 -6.24
CA ALA A 357 -8.25 -14.02 -7.20
C ALA A 357 -8.23 -14.62 -8.62
N ARG A 358 -7.92 -15.90 -8.74
CA ARG A 358 -7.91 -16.64 -10.01
C ARG A 358 -9.23 -17.35 -10.22
N GLU A 359 -9.85 -17.14 -11.40
CA GLU A 359 -11.06 -17.85 -11.79
C GLU A 359 -10.79 -19.37 -11.88
N GLY A 360 -11.68 -20.15 -11.30
CA GLY A 360 -11.57 -21.62 -11.30
C GLY A 360 -10.44 -22.21 -10.44
N GLN A 361 -9.59 -21.40 -9.84
CA GLN A 361 -8.42 -21.86 -9.09
C GLN A 361 -8.38 -21.25 -7.67
N PRO A 362 -9.30 -21.61 -6.78
CA PRO A 362 -9.27 -21.12 -5.40
C PRO A 362 -8.00 -21.60 -4.69
N ASP A 363 -7.39 -20.72 -3.91
CA ASP A 363 -6.19 -21.00 -3.15
C ASP A 363 -6.48 -20.86 -1.65
N ASN A 364 -6.10 -21.88 -0.87
CA ASN A 364 -6.14 -21.85 0.58
C ASN A 364 -4.71 -21.58 1.07
N ARG A 365 -4.55 -20.52 1.84
CA ARG A 365 -3.25 -20.01 2.28
C ARG A 365 -3.17 -19.95 3.78
N ILE A 366 -2.01 -20.30 4.30
CA ILE A 366 -1.69 -20.17 5.73
C ILE A 366 -0.35 -19.46 5.84
N TRP A 367 -0.31 -18.42 6.67
CA TRP A 367 0.92 -17.77 7.10
C TRP A 367 1.09 -17.93 8.60
N LEU A 368 2.27 -18.33 9.00
CA LEU A 368 2.76 -18.17 10.38
C LEU A 368 3.92 -17.18 10.30
N GLN A 369 3.71 -15.96 10.79
CA GLN A 369 4.72 -14.91 10.75
C GLN A 369 5.17 -14.52 12.15
N TYR A 370 6.47 -14.32 12.32
CA TYR A 370 7.06 -13.64 13.44
C TYR A 370 7.70 -12.33 12.98
N GLN A 371 7.41 -11.25 13.70
CA GLN A 371 7.96 -9.92 13.42
C GLN A 371 8.47 -9.34 14.72
N MET A 372 9.64 -8.67 14.65
CA MET A 372 10.18 -7.92 15.78
C MET A 372 10.75 -6.58 15.32
N SER A 373 10.73 -5.62 16.24
CA SER A 373 11.27 -4.27 16.08
C SER A 373 12.43 -4.07 17.04
N LEU A 374 13.53 -3.52 16.55
CA LEU A 374 14.73 -3.19 17.30
C LEU A 374 15.05 -1.70 17.15
N GLY A 375 15.49 -1.05 18.22
CA GLY A 375 15.91 0.36 18.19
C GLY A 375 14.77 1.36 18.42
N ALA A 376 14.99 2.60 18.03
CA ALA A 376 14.04 3.69 18.21
C ALA A 376 12.92 3.60 17.16
N HIS A 377 11.84 2.91 17.48
CA HIS A 377 10.68 2.81 16.61
C HIS A 377 9.75 4.01 16.82
N GLY A 378 9.46 4.74 15.76
CA GLY A 378 8.54 5.88 15.81
C GLY A 378 7.10 5.43 16.12
N ALA A 379 6.33 6.29 16.80
CA ALA A 379 4.91 6.04 16.98
C ALA A 379 4.19 6.09 15.63
N HIS A 380 3.38 5.07 15.35
CA HIS A 380 2.55 5.04 14.14
C HIS A 380 1.40 6.03 14.28
N GLY A 381 1.10 6.74 13.18
CA GLY A 381 -0.03 7.64 13.09
C GLY A 381 -1.38 6.90 13.23
N PHE A 382 -2.43 7.71 13.43
CA PHE A 382 -3.82 7.21 13.56
C PHE A 382 -4.27 6.52 12.27
#